data_2ed3730725e99873902598394083f819
#
_entry.id   2ed3730725e99873902598394083f819
#
_cell.length_a   1.000
_cell.length_b   1.000
_cell.length_c   1.000
_cell.angle_alpha   90.00
_cell.angle_beta   90.00
_cell.angle_gamma   90.00
#
_symmetry.space_group_name_H-M   'P 1'
#
loop_
_entity.id
_entity.type
_entity.pdbx_description
1 polymer ?
#
loop_
_entity_poly.entity_id
_entity_poly.type
_entity_poly.pdbx_seq_one_letter_code
_entity_poly.pdbx_strand_id
1 'polypeptide(L)'
;MNILVLNTLEGFNLETFFTDRARAKLEQLGSVRYMKFANTPEDIAALKEQIRDVDVMFTQWGASAERSGFDTDFYDAAKRLKMIAHTGGSVADLINEEMQKREDFVLLSGNRYYAESVAQGTICYMLMSQRRLYETLKETEKNGWAYRTTRNDGLRGKTIGLISFGMIAKELARMLKVFDCKVKVYSGHGVSAEEQQMYAVEPCSLEELFSTCDIVSVHSGLTAKTYHMIDGKLLSLMKDDALLVNTSRGAVIDEEALEKEVKTGRIRAVLDVFEVEPLPMDSGLRNLDNVIIVPHNGGPTIDVRELVVLGLIDDVERFFSGNKKLENQITMEYAKNMTNHAIVEKRTDSNKTN
;
A
#
# COMPACT_ATOMS: atom_id res chain seq x y z
N MET A 1 7.03 -17.12 -26.31
CA MET A 1 7.49 -16.33 -25.15
C MET A 1 7.61 -17.26 -23.94
N ASN A 2 8.65 -17.14 -23.13
CA ASN A 2 8.83 -17.92 -21.90
C ASN A 2 8.52 -17.04 -20.70
N ILE A 3 7.57 -17.48 -19.89
CA ILE A 3 7.05 -16.75 -18.74
C ILE A 3 7.36 -17.53 -17.46
N LEU A 4 7.88 -16.86 -16.44
CA LEU A 4 8.08 -17.41 -15.10
C LEU A 4 7.18 -16.67 -14.11
N VAL A 5 6.35 -17.43 -13.38
CA VAL A 5 5.56 -16.88 -12.28
C VAL A 5 6.22 -17.28 -10.97
N LEU A 6 6.75 -16.31 -10.26
CA LEU A 6 7.43 -16.49 -8.98
C LEU A 6 6.39 -16.42 -7.86
N ASN A 7 5.98 -17.58 -7.34
CA ASN A 7 4.94 -17.68 -6.33
C ASN A 7 5.51 -17.51 -4.93
N THR A 8 5.41 -16.31 -4.38
CA THR A 8 5.68 -16.00 -2.97
C THR A 8 4.43 -16.14 -2.09
N LEU A 9 3.24 -16.16 -2.70
CA LEU A 9 1.95 -16.41 -2.04
C LEU A 9 1.55 -17.88 -2.22
N GLU A 10 0.72 -18.39 -1.29
CA GLU A 10 0.20 -19.76 -1.32
C GLU A 10 -1.32 -19.79 -1.08
N GLY A 11 -1.93 -20.93 -1.43
CA GLY A 11 -3.33 -21.23 -1.18
C GLY A 11 -4.28 -20.16 -1.71
N PHE A 12 -5.24 -19.81 -0.91
CA PHE A 12 -6.31 -18.86 -1.28
C PHE A 12 -5.79 -17.52 -1.84
N ASN A 13 -4.70 -16.98 -1.30
CA ASN A 13 -4.15 -15.73 -1.80
C ASN A 13 -3.60 -15.86 -3.21
N LEU A 14 -2.89 -16.95 -3.53
CA LEU A 14 -2.39 -17.21 -4.88
C LEU A 14 -3.54 -17.42 -5.86
N GLU A 15 -4.53 -18.24 -5.48
CA GLU A 15 -5.65 -18.64 -6.35
C GLU A 15 -6.56 -17.46 -6.72
N THR A 16 -6.71 -16.48 -5.83
CA THR A 16 -7.52 -15.29 -6.11
C THR A 16 -6.84 -14.30 -7.05
N PHE A 17 -5.52 -14.30 -7.14
CA PHE A 17 -4.77 -13.52 -8.13
C PHE A 17 -4.64 -14.27 -9.46
N PHE A 18 -4.15 -15.51 -9.42
CA PHE A 18 -3.95 -16.36 -10.59
C PHE A 18 -5.09 -17.38 -10.70
N THR A 19 -6.29 -16.87 -11.00
CA THR A 19 -7.47 -17.68 -11.27
C THR A 19 -7.29 -18.55 -12.52
N ASP A 20 -8.14 -19.54 -12.73
CA ASP A 20 -8.10 -20.38 -13.95
C ASP A 20 -8.18 -19.52 -15.21
N ARG A 21 -8.98 -18.45 -15.21
CA ARG A 21 -9.08 -17.51 -16.32
C ARG A 21 -7.78 -16.76 -16.56
N ALA A 22 -7.14 -16.26 -15.50
CA ALA A 22 -5.86 -15.55 -15.61
C ALA A 22 -4.76 -16.49 -16.10
N ARG A 23 -4.69 -17.74 -15.58
CA ARG A 23 -3.75 -18.78 -16.01
C ARG A 23 -3.95 -19.12 -17.49
N ALA A 24 -5.19 -19.39 -17.91
CA ALA A 24 -5.50 -19.72 -19.29
C ALA A 24 -5.10 -18.58 -20.26
N LYS A 25 -5.33 -17.33 -19.86
CA LYS A 25 -4.91 -16.16 -20.67
C LYS A 25 -3.39 -16.04 -20.73
N LEU A 26 -2.69 -16.28 -19.63
CA LEU A 26 -1.22 -16.23 -19.58
C LEU A 26 -0.60 -17.32 -20.47
N GLU A 27 -1.15 -18.53 -20.45
CA GLU A 27 -0.73 -19.67 -21.27
C GLU A 27 -0.92 -19.45 -22.78
N GLN A 28 -1.87 -18.59 -23.18
CA GLN A 28 -2.03 -18.20 -24.60
C GLN A 28 -0.85 -17.36 -25.10
N LEU A 29 -0.12 -16.68 -24.21
CA LEU A 29 1.04 -15.86 -24.58
C LEU A 29 2.31 -16.68 -24.79
N GLY A 30 2.40 -17.90 -24.25
CA GLY A 30 3.55 -18.78 -24.40
C GLY A 30 3.69 -19.86 -23.35
N SER A 31 4.91 -20.35 -23.17
CA SER A 31 5.24 -21.36 -22.16
C SER A 31 5.30 -20.72 -20.78
N VAL A 32 4.49 -21.18 -19.83
CA VAL A 32 4.42 -20.66 -18.46
C VAL A 32 4.97 -21.67 -17.48
N ARG A 33 5.87 -21.24 -16.61
CA ARG A 33 6.38 -22.01 -15.48
C ARG A 33 6.00 -21.31 -14.19
N TYR A 34 5.55 -22.09 -13.20
CA TYR A 34 5.22 -21.60 -11.86
C TYR A 34 6.28 -22.12 -10.89
N MET A 35 6.95 -21.23 -10.20
CA MET A 35 7.97 -21.57 -9.22
C MET A 35 7.51 -21.12 -7.82
N LYS A 36 7.38 -22.08 -6.89
CA LYS A 36 7.23 -21.75 -5.46
C LYS A 36 8.51 -21.10 -4.98
N PHE A 37 8.40 -20.00 -4.23
CA PHE A 37 9.55 -19.19 -3.85
C PHE A 37 9.38 -18.62 -2.44
N ALA A 38 10.17 -19.10 -1.50
CA ALA A 38 10.17 -18.68 -0.11
C ALA A 38 11.40 -17.83 0.28
N ASN A 39 12.15 -17.33 -0.70
CA ASN A 39 13.39 -16.57 -0.55
C ASN A 39 14.51 -17.36 0.19
N THR A 40 14.51 -18.68 0.10
CA THR A 40 15.62 -19.47 0.63
C THR A 40 16.84 -19.45 -0.30
N PRO A 41 18.06 -19.73 0.19
CA PRO A 41 19.24 -19.83 -0.68
C PRO A 41 19.06 -20.84 -1.84
N GLU A 42 18.35 -21.94 -1.58
CA GLU A 42 18.03 -22.95 -2.59
C GLU A 42 17.09 -22.41 -3.66
N ASP A 43 16.05 -21.64 -3.25
CA ASP A 43 15.13 -20.99 -4.19
C ASP A 43 15.86 -19.98 -5.06
N ILE A 44 16.77 -19.18 -4.47
CA ILE A 44 17.56 -18.18 -5.20
C ILE A 44 18.47 -18.87 -6.24
N ALA A 45 19.13 -19.95 -5.87
CA ALA A 45 19.96 -20.73 -6.79
C ALA A 45 19.11 -21.32 -7.93
N ALA A 46 17.95 -21.91 -7.61
CA ALA A 46 17.04 -22.46 -8.61
C ALA A 46 16.48 -21.36 -9.55
N LEU A 47 16.19 -20.18 -9.01
CA LEU A 47 15.74 -19.03 -9.81
C LEU A 47 16.82 -18.61 -10.82
N LYS A 48 18.10 -18.49 -10.43
CA LYS A 48 19.20 -18.14 -11.31
C LYS A 48 19.41 -19.16 -12.45
N GLU A 49 19.06 -20.42 -12.24
CA GLU A 49 19.03 -21.43 -13.30
C GLU A 49 17.82 -21.27 -14.22
N GLN A 50 16.62 -21.09 -13.65
CA GLN A 50 15.38 -21.02 -14.41
C GLN A 50 15.20 -19.72 -15.22
N ILE A 51 15.85 -18.63 -14.80
CA ILE A 51 15.67 -17.31 -15.45
C ILE A 51 16.36 -17.20 -16.81
N ARG A 52 17.29 -18.07 -17.16
CA ARG A 52 18.16 -17.97 -18.33
C ARG A 52 17.43 -17.84 -19.67
N ASP A 53 16.29 -18.48 -19.80
CA ASP A 53 15.47 -18.49 -21.02
C ASP A 53 14.17 -17.70 -20.90
N VAL A 54 13.94 -16.99 -19.77
CA VAL A 54 12.72 -16.27 -19.46
C VAL A 54 12.70 -14.89 -20.13
N ASP A 55 11.59 -14.56 -20.75
CA ASP A 55 11.32 -13.27 -21.38
C ASP A 55 10.57 -12.31 -20.43
N VAL A 56 9.62 -12.87 -19.62
CA VAL A 56 8.79 -12.14 -18.65
C VAL A 56 8.75 -12.87 -17.32
N MET A 57 8.94 -12.15 -16.22
CA MET A 57 8.78 -12.69 -14.87
C MET A 57 7.63 -11.98 -14.15
N PHE A 58 6.66 -12.75 -13.68
CA PHE A 58 5.66 -12.27 -12.73
C PHE A 58 6.18 -12.44 -11.32
N THR A 59 6.06 -11.40 -10.51
CA THR A 59 6.42 -11.40 -9.08
C THR A 59 5.23 -11.00 -8.23
N GLN A 60 5.24 -11.40 -6.96
CA GLN A 60 4.16 -11.12 -6.02
C GLN A 60 4.71 -10.41 -4.78
N TRP A 61 3.81 -10.02 -3.88
CA TRP A 61 4.18 -9.45 -2.60
C TRP A 61 5.15 -10.38 -1.85
N GLY A 62 6.20 -9.81 -1.24
CA GLY A 62 7.28 -10.57 -0.59
C GLY A 62 8.52 -10.75 -1.45
N ALA A 63 8.46 -10.52 -2.78
CA ALA A 63 9.66 -10.44 -3.61
C ALA A 63 10.35 -9.08 -3.41
N SER A 64 11.67 -9.08 -3.26
CA SER A 64 12.50 -7.87 -3.25
C SER A 64 13.86 -8.14 -3.90
N ALA A 65 14.54 -7.11 -4.39
CA ALA A 65 15.83 -7.27 -5.02
C ALA A 65 16.86 -7.93 -4.08
N GLU A 66 16.90 -7.50 -2.83
CA GLU A 66 17.83 -8.02 -1.83
C GLU A 66 17.49 -9.44 -1.39
N ARG A 67 16.26 -9.65 -0.89
CA ARG A 67 15.84 -10.96 -0.34
C ARG A 67 15.68 -12.05 -1.40
N SER A 68 15.33 -11.67 -2.63
CA SER A 68 15.09 -12.62 -3.73
C SER A 68 16.32 -12.82 -4.62
N GLY A 69 17.46 -12.23 -4.26
CA GLY A 69 18.72 -12.43 -4.95
C GLY A 69 18.75 -11.87 -6.38
N PHE A 70 18.09 -10.73 -6.63
CA PHE A 70 18.17 -10.04 -7.92
C PHE A 70 19.47 -9.22 -8.02
N ASP A 71 20.59 -9.91 -7.83
CA ASP A 71 21.95 -9.39 -7.88
C ASP A 71 22.56 -9.40 -9.29
N THR A 72 23.85 -9.09 -9.41
CA THR A 72 24.58 -9.11 -10.66
C THR A 72 24.50 -10.47 -11.33
N ASP A 73 24.68 -11.58 -10.58
CA ASP A 73 24.64 -12.93 -11.12
C ASP A 73 23.26 -13.28 -11.68
N PHE A 74 22.18 -12.82 -11.00
CA PHE A 74 20.82 -12.98 -11.51
C PHE A 74 20.66 -12.26 -12.86
N TYR A 75 21.05 -10.98 -12.97
CA TYR A 75 20.91 -10.22 -14.22
C TYR A 75 21.85 -10.72 -15.30
N ASP A 76 23.00 -11.29 -14.94
CA ASP A 76 23.89 -11.97 -15.88
C ASP A 76 23.29 -13.27 -16.42
N ALA A 77 22.53 -14.01 -15.60
CA ALA A 77 21.76 -15.14 -16.09
C ALA A 77 20.52 -14.71 -16.90
N ALA A 78 19.85 -13.64 -16.51
CA ALA A 78 18.58 -13.14 -17.06
C ALA A 78 18.74 -12.27 -18.31
N LYS A 79 19.60 -12.65 -19.25
CA LYS A 79 19.87 -11.83 -20.48
C LYS A 79 18.64 -11.64 -21.36
N ARG A 80 17.72 -12.59 -21.36
CA ARG A 80 16.48 -12.55 -22.16
C ARG A 80 15.36 -11.78 -21.48
N LEU A 81 15.43 -11.62 -20.15
CA LEU A 81 14.37 -10.98 -19.39
C LEU A 81 14.18 -9.52 -19.83
N LYS A 82 12.98 -9.20 -20.31
CA LYS A 82 12.59 -7.86 -20.78
C LYS A 82 11.67 -7.15 -19.80
N MET A 83 10.97 -7.91 -18.95
CA MET A 83 9.91 -7.35 -18.13
C MET A 83 9.76 -8.09 -16.80
N ILE A 84 9.57 -7.33 -15.74
CA ILE A 84 9.00 -7.82 -14.49
C ILE A 84 7.59 -7.23 -14.33
N ALA A 85 6.59 -8.10 -14.17
CA ALA A 85 5.20 -7.76 -13.90
C ALA A 85 4.88 -8.07 -12.44
N HIS A 86 4.84 -7.04 -11.60
CA HIS A 86 4.62 -7.18 -10.16
C HIS A 86 3.16 -7.04 -9.80
N THR A 87 2.56 -8.07 -9.18
CA THR A 87 1.15 -8.01 -8.77
C THR A 87 0.92 -7.13 -7.54
N GLY A 88 1.94 -6.75 -6.81
CA GLY A 88 1.85 -5.83 -5.68
C GLY A 88 1.75 -4.36 -6.11
N GLY A 89 1.51 -3.49 -5.12
CA GLY A 89 1.38 -2.05 -5.35
C GLY A 89 2.72 -1.33 -5.52
N SER A 90 3.69 -1.57 -4.62
CA SER A 90 5.02 -0.95 -4.71
C SER A 90 6.01 -1.85 -5.41
N VAL A 91 6.84 -1.26 -6.25
CA VAL A 91 7.95 -1.92 -6.94
C VAL A 91 9.32 -1.39 -6.50
N ALA A 92 9.36 -0.48 -5.53
CA ALA A 92 10.62 0.13 -5.08
C ALA A 92 11.60 -0.91 -4.52
N ASP A 93 11.10 -1.93 -3.83
CA ASP A 93 11.91 -3.01 -3.27
C ASP A 93 12.51 -3.95 -4.35
N LEU A 94 11.98 -3.91 -5.58
CA LEU A 94 12.50 -4.70 -6.70
C LEU A 94 13.64 -4.01 -7.45
N ILE A 95 13.79 -2.69 -7.26
CA ILE A 95 14.73 -1.87 -8.02
C ILE A 95 16.10 -1.88 -7.36
N ASN A 96 17.13 -2.18 -8.16
CA ASN A 96 18.51 -2.05 -7.79
C ASN A 96 19.34 -1.42 -8.93
N GLU A 97 20.65 -1.23 -8.69
CA GLU A 97 21.55 -0.63 -9.66
C GLU A 97 21.67 -1.47 -10.94
N GLU A 98 21.64 -2.80 -10.86
CA GLU A 98 21.76 -3.70 -12.00
C GLU A 98 20.54 -3.57 -12.94
N MET A 99 19.33 -3.50 -12.38
CA MET A 99 18.13 -3.24 -13.18
C MET A 99 18.20 -1.87 -13.88
N GLN A 100 18.68 -0.84 -13.18
CA GLN A 100 18.76 0.52 -13.72
C GLN A 100 19.76 0.66 -14.89
N LYS A 101 20.73 -0.24 -15.04
CA LYS A 101 21.67 -0.28 -16.18
C LYS A 101 21.02 -0.76 -17.47
N ARG A 102 19.82 -1.35 -17.41
CA ARG A 102 19.13 -1.94 -18.56
C ARG A 102 18.10 -0.96 -19.14
N GLU A 103 18.45 -0.31 -20.24
CA GLU A 103 17.61 0.72 -20.91
C GLU A 103 16.31 0.14 -21.53
N ASP A 104 16.31 -1.13 -21.92
CA ASP A 104 15.17 -1.81 -22.56
C ASP A 104 14.27 -2.59 -21.57
N PHE A 105 14.48 -2.38 -20.27
CA PHE A 105 13.78 -3.11 -19.23
C PHE A 105 12.47 -2.43 -18.84
N VAL A 106 11.37 -3.22 -18.75
CA VAL A 106 10.05 -2.73 -18.39
C VAL A 106 9.65 -3.28 -17.02
N LEU A 107 9.19 -2.38 -16.16
CA LEU A 107 8.64 -2.70 -14.85
C LEU A 107 7.15 -2.36 -14.82
N LEU A 108 6.31 -3.35 -14.57
CA LEU A 108 4.87 -3.19 -14.39
C LEU A 108 4.49 -3.37 -12.93
N SER A 109 3.44 -2.68 -12.48
CA SER A 109 2.90 -2.77 -11.12
C SER A 109 1.39 -2.86 -11.12
N GLY A 110 0.83 -3.66 -10.21
CA GLY A 110 -0.60 -3.71 -9.94
C GLY A 110 -1.19 -2.47 -9.26
N ASN A 111 -0.38 -1.48 -8.93
CA ASN A 111 -0.73 -0.32 -8.10
C ASN A 111 -2.05 0.37 -8.50
N ARG A 112 -2.33 0.48 -9.80
CA ARG A 112 -3.55 1.10 -10.34
C ARG A 112 -4.83 0.42 -9.80
N TYR A 113 -4.82 -0.90 -9.71
CA TYR A 113 -5.98 -1.69 -9.27
C TYR A 113 -6.19 -1.65 -7.75
N TYR A 114 -5.14 -1.36 -6.99
CA TYR A 114 -5.22 -1.23 -5.53
C TYR A 114 -5.95 0.03 -5.10
N ALA A 115 -5.88 1.09 -5.90
CA ALA A 115 -6.33 2.43 -5.48
C ALA A 115 -7.80 2.45 -5.06
N GLU A 116 -8.67 1.82 -5.84
CA GLU A 116 -10.11 1.77 -5.54
C GLU A 116 -10.39 0.95 -4.28
N SER A 117 -9.82 -0.24 -4.16
CA SER A 117 -10.04 -1.11 -2.99
C SER A 117 -9.56 -0.45 -1.69
N VAL A 118 -8.36 0.14 -1.70
CA VAL A 118 -7.82 0.82 -0.51
C VAL A 118 -8.66 2.07 -0.17
N ALA A 119 -9.14 2.82 -1.17
CA ALA A 119 -10.01 3.97 -0.94
C ALA A 119 -11.35 3.55 -0.32
N GLN A 120 -11.97 2.46 -0.81
CA GLN A 120 -13.19 1.89 -0.22
C GLN A 120 -12.95 1.42 1.22
N GLY A 121 -11.86 0.71 1.49
CA GLY A 121 -11.46 0.28 2.83
C GLY A 121 -11.26 1.48 3.77
N THR A 122 -10.61 2.54 3.28
CA THR A 122 -10.39 3.77 4.05
C THR A 122 -11.72 4.44 4.43
N ILE A 123 -12.70 4.52 3.52
CA ILE A 123 -14.04 5.04 3.82
C ILE A 123 -14.76 4.15 4.84
N CYS A 124 -14.65 2.82 4.69
CA CYS A 124 -15.20 1.88 5.66
C CYS A 124 -14.63 2.15 7.06
N TYR A 125 -13.32 2.32 7.19
CA TYR A 125 -12.65 2.60 8.47
C TYR A 125 -13.06 3.95 9.05
N MET A 126 -13.18 4.99 8.21
CA MET A 126 -13.70 6.29 8.64
C MET A 126 -15.12 6.16 9.19
N LEU A 127 -16.02 5.51 8.44
CA LEU A 127 -17.42 5.34 8.86
C LEU A 127 -17.54 4.47 10.10
N MET A 128 -16.79 3.38 10.20
CA MET A 128 -16.79 2.49 11.37
C MET A 128 -16.41 3.26 12.65
N SER A 129 -15.39 4.11 12.59
CA SER A 129 -14.96 4.91 13.72
C SER A 129 -15.92 6.07 14.00
N GLN A 130 -16.43 6.79 12.98
CA GLN A 130 -17.41 7.87 13.21
C GLN A 130 -18.72 7.35 13.79
N ARG A 131 -19.17 6.17 13.38
CA ARG A 131 -20.35 5.50 13.89
C ARG A 131 -20.15 4.82 15.25
N ARG A 132 -18.93 4.85 15.80
CA ARG A 132 -18.56 4.11 17.02
C ARG A 132 -19.00 2.64 16.95
N LEU A 133 -18.87 2.04 15.77
CA LEU A 133 -19.38 0.69 15.51
C LEU A 133 -18.63 -0.35 16.33
N TYR A 134 -17.32 -0.20 16.46
CA TYR A 134 -16.47 -1.12 17.21
C TYR A 134 -16.85 -1.15 18.71
N GLU A 135 -17.01 0.02 19.32
CA GLU A 135 -17.44 0.14 20.72
C GLU A 135 -18.86 -0.40 20.93
N THR A 136 -19.76 -0.11 19.98
CA THR A 136 -21.14 -0.59 20.03
C THR A 136 -21.22 -2.13 19.95
N LEU A 137 -20.42 -2.73 19.08
CA LEU A 137 -20.35 -4.20 18.93
C LEU A 137 -19.79 -4.85 20.21
N LYS A 138 -18.71 -4.33 20.77
CA LYS A 138 -18.14 -4.81 22.05
C LYS A 138 -19.15 -4.76 23.18
N GLU A 139 -19.94 -3.69 23.27
CA GLU A 139 -20.98 -3.57 24.30
C GLU A 139 -22.09 -4.59 24.09
N THR A 140 -22.52 -4.78 22.84
CA THR A 140 -23.56 -5.77 22.51
C THR A 140 -23.09 -7.21 22.82
N GLU A 141 -21.84 -7.54 22.56
CA GLU A 141 -21.23 -8.83 22.88
C GLU A 141 -21.24 -9.13 24.39
N LYS A 142 -21.19 -8.10 25.24
CA LYS A 142 -21.33 -8.20 26.70
C LYS A 142 -22.77 -8.22 27.18
N ASN A 143 -23.76 -8.49 26.30
CA ASN A 143 -25.17 -8.42 26.52
C ASN A 143 -25.70 -7.02 26.92
N GLY A 144 -24.94 -5.96 26.61
CA GLY A 144 -25.36 -4.59 26.74
C GLY A 144 -26.24 -4.13 25.56
N TRP A 145 -26.82 -2.94 25.69
CA TRP A 145 -27.60 -2.30 24.62
C TRP A 145 -27.31 -0.80 24.59
N ALA A 146 -26.30 -0.40 23.84
CA ALA A 146 -25.77 0.97 23.75
C ALA A 146 -26.68 1.95 22.99
N TYR A 147 -27.95 1.62 22.81
CA TYR A 147 -28.92 2.44 22.09
C TYR A 147 -29.09 3.84 22.71
N ARG A 148 -28.82 4.88 21.91
CA ARG A 148 -28.88 6.31 22.28
C ARG A 148 -27.83 6.78 23.30
N THR A 149 -26.93 5.94 23.75
CA THR A 149 -25.87 6.33 24.70
C THR A 149 -24.50 6.56 23.98
N THR A 150 -24.33 6.00 22.78
CA THR A 150 -23.12 6.12 22.01
C THR A 150 -23.25 7.27 20.99
N ARG A 151 -22.23 8.12 20.91
CA ARG A 151 -22.12 9.14 19.87
C ARG A 151 -22.06 8.46 18.49
N ASN A 152 -22.80 8.99 17.53
CA ASN A 152 -23.02 8.37 16.24
C ASN A 152 -22.98 9.46 15.15
N ASP A 153 -21.78 9.75 14.65
CA ASP A 153 -21.54 10.76 13.63
C ASP A 153 -21.43 10.12 12.21
N GLY A 154 -21.52 10.96 11.19
CA GLY A 154 -21.23 10.61 9.80
C GLY A 154 -20.08 11.46 9.27
N LEU A 155 -19.90 11.47 7.93
CA LEU A 155 -18.88 12.26 7.27
C LEU A 155 -19.40 13.64 6.81
N ARG A 156 -20.71 13.84 6.75
CA ARG A 156 -21.31 15.08 6.28
C ARG A 156 -20.83 16.28 7.08
N GLY A 157 -20.36 17.32 6.37
CA GLY A 157 -19.86 18.56 6.95
C GLY A 157 -18.49 18.45 7.63
N LYS A 158 -17.87 17.24 7.69
CA LYS A 158 -16.52 17.06 8.22
C LYS A 158 -15.48 17.61 7.26
N THR A 159 -14.35 18.03 7.82
CA THR A 159 -13.14 18.34 7.04
C THR A 159 -12.19 17.14 7.12
N ILE A 160 -11.85 16.58 5.97
CA ILE A 160 -10.98 15.39 5.85
C ILE A 160 -9.66 15.84 5.23
N GLY A 161 -8.56 15.58 5.92
CA GLY A 161 -7.20 15.85 5.45
C GLY A 161 -6.57 14.60 4.84
N LEU A 162 -6.04 14.73 3.62
CA LEU A 162 -5.31 13.66 2.94
C LEU A 162 -3.81 14.00 2.92
N ILE A 163 -2.99 13.13 3.48
CA ILE A 163 -1.53 13.28 3.46
C ILE A 163 -0.97 12.51 2.29
N SER A 164 -0.36 13.21 1.34
CA SER A 164 0.00 12.82 -0.03
C SER A 164 -1.20 12.72 -0.98
N PHE A 165 -0.95 12.97 -2.28
CA PHE A 165 -2.01 13.00 -3.29
C PHE A 165 -1.69 12.10 -4.49
N GLY A 166 -1.40 10.82 -4.17
CA GLY A 166 -1.22 9.74 -5.14
C GLY A 166 -2.54 9.12 -5.61
N MET A 167 -2.47 8.00 -6.33
CA MET A 167 -3.65 7.32 -6.92
C MET A 167 -4.73 7.00 -5.88
N ILE A 168 -4.35 6.45 -4.72
CA ILE A 168 -5.31 6.10 -3.65
C ILE A 168 -6.01 7.35 -3.10
N ALA A 169 -5.25 8.41 -2.79
CA ALA A 169 -5.83 9.64 -2.27
C ALA A 169 -6.75 10.34 -3.29
N LYS A 170 -6.41 10.30 -4.58
CA LYS A 170 -7.26 10.80 -5.67
C LYS A 170 -8.56 10.03 -5.78
N GLU A 171 -8.49 8.70 -5.70
CA GLU A 171 -9.67 7.85 -5.72
C GLU A 171 -10.54 8.05 -4.48
N LEU A 172 -9.92 8.16 -3.31
CA LEU A 172 -10.62 8.50 -2.07
C LEU A 172 -11.31 9.88 -2.17
N ALA A 173 -10.62 10.90 -2.66
CA ALA A 173 -11.21 12.23 -2.86
C ALA A 173 -12.41 12.19 -3.83
N ARG A 174 -12.31 11.40 -4.91
CA ARG A 174 -13.44 11.17 -5.84
C ARG A 174 -14.66 10.56 -5.13
N MET A 175 -14.45 9.54 -4.32
CA MET A 175 -15.51 8.87 -3.57
C MET A 175 -16.09 9.76 -2.47
N LEU A 176 -15.28 10.57 -1.80
CA LEU A 176 -15.73 11.46 -0.73
C LEU A 176 -16.71 12.55 -1.20
N LYS A 177 -16.76 12.87 -2.48
CA LYS A 177 -17.72 13.87 -3.03
C LYS A 177 -19.18 13.59 -2.69
N VAL A 178 -19.56 12.30 -2.57
CA VAL A 178 -20.96 11.94 -2.28
C VAL A 178 -21.34 12.11 -0.80
N PHE A 179 -20.36 12.34 0.08
CA PHE A 179 -20.58 12.49 1.53
C PHE A 179 -20.76 13.92 2.02
N ASP A 180 -20.72 14.91 1.12
CA ASP A 180 -20.86 16.33 1.47
C ASP A 180 -19.86 16.76 2.58
N CYS A 181 -18.59 16.38 2.40
CA CYS A 181 -17.45 16.74 3.26
C CYS A 181 -16.48 17.67 2.51
N LYS A 182 -15.65 18.38 3.27
CA LYS A 182 -14.55 19.17 2.72
C LYS A 182 -13.28 18.35 2.72
N VAL A 183 -12.47 18.44 1.65
CA VAL A 183 -11.23 17.70 1.54
C VAL A 183 -10.05 18.65 1.43
N LYS A 184 -9.13 18.61 2.39
CA LYS A 184 -7.83 19.28 2.36
C LYS A 184 -6.73 18.29 2.00
N VAL A 185 -5.69 18.76 1.34
CA VAL A 185 -4.58 17.90 0.88
C VAL A 185 -3.24 18.55 1.17
N TYR A 186 -2.36 17.78 1.80
CA TYR A 186 -0.93 18.04 1.81
C TYR A 186 -0.23 17.13 0.80
N SER A 187 0.60 17.68 -0.07
CA SER A 187 1.42 16.93 -1.00
C SER A 187 2.79 17.57 -1.16
N GLY A 188 3.86 16.80 -0.94
CA GLY A 188 5.24 17.26 -1.16
C GLY A 188 5.57 17.61 -2.62
N HIS A 189 4.74 17.19 -3.57
CA HIS A 189 4.86 17.53 -5.01
C HIS A 189 3.88 18.61 -5.45
N GLY A 190 3.09 19.17 -4.52
CA GLY A 190 2.01 20.10 -4.81
C GLY A 190 0.76 19.39 -5.35
N VAL A 191 -0.28 20.19 -5.63
CA VAL A 191 -1.54 19.78 -6.26
C VAL A 191 -1.88 20.81 -7.31
N SER A 192 -1.98 20.42 -8.57
CA SER A 192 -2.23 21.36 -9.67
C SER A 192 -3.63 21.95 -9.58
N ALA A 193 -3.86 23.14 -10.19
CA ALA A 193 -5.17 23.77 -10.23
C ALA A 193 -6.24 22.89 -10.91
N GLU A 194 -5.83 22.09 -11.91
CA GLU A 194 -6.70 21.14 -12.57
C GLU A 194 -7.12 20.00 -11.62
N GLU A 195 -6.18 19.47 -10.85
CA GLU A 195 -6.46 18.42 -9.85
C GLU A 195 -7.34 18.95 -8.72
N GLN A 196 -7.09 20.18 -8.24
CA GLN A 196 -7.94 20.83 -7.22
C GLN A 196 -9.40 20.90 -7.68
N GLN A 197 -9.62 21.34 -8.93
CA GLN A 197 -10.95 21.42 -9.50
C GLN A 197 -11.56 20.05 -9.75
N MET A 198 -10.78 19.11 -10.35
CA MET A 198 -11.23 17.78 -10.69
C MET A 198 -11.66 16.97 -9.46
N TYR A 199 -10.90 17.04 -8.37
CA TYR A 199 -11.16 16.27 -7.15
C TYR A 199 -11.88 17.06 -6.06
N ALA A 200 -12.12 18.37 -6.26
CA ALA A 200 -12.71 19.28 -5.28
C ALA A 200 -11.91 19.29 -3.95
N VAL A 201 -10.60 19.49 -4.04
CA VAL A 201 -9.68 19.49 -2.91
C VAL A 201 -8.99 20.83 -2.73
N GLU A 202 -8.64 21.17 -1.49
CA GLU A 202 -7.95 22.37 -1.10
C GLU A 202 -6.53 22.04 -0.60
N PRO A 203 -5.45 22.52 -1.25
CA PRO A 203 -4.09 22.35 -0.75
C PRO A 203 -3.86 23.13 0.54
N CYS A 204 -3.12 22.52 1.47
CA CYS A 204 -2.74 23.19 2.72
C CYS A 204 -1.37 22.71 3.22
N SER A 205 -0.82 23.35 4.25
CA SER A 205 0.36 22.87 4.96
C SER A 205 0.03 21.64 5.81
N LEU A 206 1.06 20.91 6.25
CA LEU A 206 0.87 19.73 7.09
C LEU A 206 0.31 20.15 8.47
N GLU A 207 0.82 21.23 9.06
CA GLU A 207 0.34 21.78 10.33
C GLU A 207 -1.11 22.24 10.25
N GLU A 208 -1.48 22.92 9.15
CA GLU A 208 -2.86 23.35 8.94
C GLU A 208 -3.79 22.12 8.80
N LEU A 209 -3.35 21.08 8.09
CA LEU A 209 -4.12 19.86 7.93
C LEU A 209 -4.41 19.21 9.30
N PHE A 210 -3.36 19.04 10.14
CA PHE A 210 -3.54 18.45 11.47
C PHE A 210 -4.39 19.30 12.40
N SER A 211 -4.27 20.63 12.36
CA SER A 211 -5.00 21.53 13.27
C SER A 211 -6.45 21.80 12.86
N THR A 212 -6.80 21.60 11.58
CA THR A 212 -8.14 22.02 11.09
C THR A 212 -9.04 20.85 10.66
N CYS A 213 -8.48 19.66 10.40
CA CYS A 213 -9.29 18.53 9.95
C CYS A 213 -9.91 17.73 11.12
N ASP A 214 -11.08 17.19 10.87
CA ASP A 214 -11.78 16.27 11.79
C ASP A 214 -11.30 14.83 11.61
N ILE A 215 -10.83 14.52 10.41
CA ILE A 215 -10.26 13.21 10.04
C ILE A 215 -8.98 13.48 9.26
N VAL A 216 -7.89 12.81 9.64
CA VAL A 216 -6.60 12.83 8.93
C VAL A 216 -6.35 11.43 8.37
N SER A 217 -6.13 11.31 7.07
CA SER A 217 -5.89 10.04 6.39
C SER A 217 -4.53 10.02 5.69
N VAL A 218 -3.72 9.01 5.98
CA VAL A 218 -2.34 8.90 5.53
C VAL A 218 -2.27 8.03 4.28
N HIS A 219 -1.71 8.59 3.18
CA HIS A 219 -1.55 7.92 1.88
C HIS A 219 -0.12 8.03 1.33
N SER A 220 0.84 8.33 2.18
CA SER A 220 2.24 8.48 1.81
C SER A 220 2.92 7.14 1.64
N GLY A 221 3.70 6.96 0.57
CA GLY A 221 4.68 5.88 0.50
C GLY A 221 5.77 6.08 1.57
N LEU A 222 6.42 4.99 1.98
CA LEU A 222 7.53 5.02 2.92
C LEU A 222 8.84 5.30 2.17
N THR A 223 9.39 6.47 2.40
CA THR A 223 10.68 6.95 1.86
C THR A 223 11.52 7.55 2.98
N ALA A 224 12.78 7.85 2.72
CA ALA A 224 13.63 8.54 3.70
C ALA A 224 13.07 9.90 4.17
N LYS A 225 12.24 10.55 3.34
CA LYS A 225 11.59 11.83 3.66
C LYS A 225 10.31 11.68 4.47
N THR A 226 9.62 10.56 4.31
CA THR A 226 8.32 10.32 4.95
C THR A 226 8.41 9.42 6.18
N TYR A 227 9.59 8.84 6.45
CA TYR A 227 9.85 8.09 7.68
C TYR A 227 9.67 9.01 8.89
N HIS A 228 8.77 8.63 9.81
CA HIS A 228 8.39 9.40 11.00
C HIS A 228 8.04 10.88 10.69
N MET A 229 7.53 11.13 9.47
CA MET A 229 7.09 12.48 9.09
C MET A 229 5.96 12.98 9.99
N ILE A 230 5.13 12.08 10.48
CA ILE A 230 4.06 12.37 11.44
C ILE A 230 4.60 12.08 12.84
N ASP A 231 5.08 13.11 13.49
CA ASP A 231 5.67 13.07 14.83
C ASP A 231 4.67 13.50 15.93
N GLY A 232 5.11 13.44 17.19
CA GLY A 232 4.29 13.85 18.33
C GLY A 232 3.86 15.32 18.30
N LYS A 233 4.63 16.20 17.63
CA LYS A 233 4.26 17.61 17.49
C LYS A 233 3.04 17.75 16.58
N LEU A 234 3.04 17.08 15.43
CA LEU A 234 1.89 17.08 14.52
C LEU A 234 0.66 16.42 15.16
N LEU A 235 0.85 15.26 15.82
CA LEU A 235 -0.25 14.58 16.50
C LEU A 235 -0.90 15.48 17.59
N SER A 236 -0.11 16.27 18.31
CA SER A 236 -0.63 17.20 19.32
C SER A 236 -1.47 18.35 18.76
N LEU A 237 -1.34 18.67 17.45
CA LEU A 237 -2.17 19.68 16.77
C LEU A 237 -3.57 19.18 16.43
N MET A 238 -3.81 17.86 16.43
CA MET A 238 -5.13 17.32 16.09
C MET A 238 -6.20 17.83 17.06
N LYS A 239 -7.41 18.04 16.54
CA LYS A 239 -8.56 18.40 17.37
C LYS A 239 -8.91 17.29 18.36
N ASP A 240 -9.55 17.66 19.45
CA ASP A 240 -10.16 16.67 20.34
C ASP A 240 -11.21 15.85 19.58
N ASP A 241 -11.21 14.55 19.83
CA ASP A 241 -12.04 13.56 19.13
C ASP A 241 -11.78 13.42 17.62
N ALA A 242 -10.69 14.02 17.09
CA ALA A 242 -10.30 13.80 15.71
C ALA A 242 -9.87 12.35 15.46
N LEU A 243 -9.99 11.92 14.21
CA LEU A 243 -9.66 10.57 13.78
C LEU A 243 -8.40 10.56 12.91
N LEU A 244 -7.41 9.76 13.25
CA LEU A 244 -6.29 9.41 12.39
C LEU A 244 -6.55 8.05 11.72
N VAL A 245 -6.42 7.99 10.39
CA VAL A 245 -6.52 6.74 9.62
C VAL A 245 -5.21 6.50 8.88
N ASN A 246 -4.61 5.33 9.08
CA ASN A 246 -3.41 4.95 8.33
C ASN A 246 -3.64 3.62 7.59
N THR A 247 -3.75 3.71 6.26
CA THR A 247 -3.83 2.59 5.32
C THR A 247 -2.63 2.57 4.36
N SER A 248 -1.56 3.28 4.71
CA SER A 248 -0.37 3.41 3.87
C SER A 248 0.80 2.58 4.37
N ARG A 249 1.60 3.10 5.28
CA ARG A 249 2.71 2.41 5.95
C ARG A 249 2.84 2.89 7.39
N GLY A 250 3.10 1.96 8.32
CA GLY A 250 3.23 2.26 9.75
C GLY A 250 4.29 3.30 10.04
N ALA A 251 5.51 3.08 9.55
CA ALA A 251 6.67 3.93 9.80
C ALA A 251 6.63 5.34 9.16
N VAL A 252 5.52 5.74 8.53
CA VAL A 252 5.26 7.16 8.18
C VAL A 252 4.89 7.95 9.44
N ILE A 253 4.34 7.27 10.44
CA ILE A 253 4.04 7.82 11.77
C ILE A 253 5.11 7.33 12.74
N ASP A 254 5.54 8.19 13.65
CA ASP A 254 6.26 7.78 14.84
C ASP A 254 5.29 7.02 15.75
N GLU A 255 5.39 5.69 15.74
CA GLU A 255 4.42 4.81 16.41
C GLU A 255 4.48 4.98 17.94
N GLU A 256 5.66 5.28 18.51
CA GLU A 256 5.81 5.56 19.94
C GLU A 256 5.10 6.87 20.33
N ALA A 257 5.24 7.90 19.50
CA ALA A 257 4.53 9.18 19.69
C ALA A 257 3.02 9.02 19.53
N LEU A 258 2.57 8.22 18.55
CA LEU A 258 1.16 7.89 18.36
C LEU A 258 0.60 7.14 19.57
N GLU A 259 1.31 6.13 20.07
CA GLU A 259 0.90 5.37 21.25
C GLU A 259 0.69 6.28 22.47
N LYS A 260 1.63 7.21 22.71
CA LYS A 260 1.51 8.21 23.78
C LYS A 260 0.27 9.07 23.60
N GLU A 261 -0.01 9.53 22.37
CA GLU A 261 -1.11 10.42 22.09
C GLU A 261 -2.48 9.72 22.22
N VAL A 262 -2.65 8.52 21.66
CA VAL A 262 -3.93 7.80 21.74
C VAL A 262 -4.26 7.33 23.16
N LYS A 263 -3.24 7.04 24.00
CA LYS A 263 -3.42 6.70 25.42
C LYS A 263 -4.03 7.84 26.24
N THR A 264 -3.93 9.07 25.80
CA THR A 264 -4.61 10.21 26.45
C THR A 264 -6.13 10.15 26.27
N GLY A 265 -6.63 9.39 25.29
CA GLY A 265 -8.04 9.35 24.89
C GLY A 265 -8.49 10.57 24.09
N ARG A 266 -7.61 11.53 23.79
CA ARG A 266 -7.94 12.78 23.11
C ARG A 266 -8.29 12.60 21.64
N ILE A 267 -7.53 11.74 20.93
CA ILE A 267 -7.78 11.41 19.53
C ILE A 267 -8.14 9.93 19.35
N ARG A 268 -8.69 9.59 18.21
CA ARG A 268 -8.98 8.21 17.78
C ARG A 268 -8.06 7.80 16.64
N ALA A 269 -7.82 6.49 16.51
CA ALA A 269 -7.07 5.97 15.39
C ALA A 269 -7.72 4.71 14.78
N VAL A 270 -7.60 4.56 13.45
CA VAL A 270 -7.79 3.29 12.75
C VAL A 270 -6.51 3.00 11.98
N LEU A 271 -5.85 1.92 12.35
CA LEU A 271 -4.53 1.55 11.85
C LEU A 271 -4.62 0.20 11.15
N ASP A 272 -4.35 0.22 9.85
CA ASP A 272 -4.26 -0.99 9.02
C ASP A 272 -2.80 -1.46 8.85
N VAL A 273 -1.84 -0.60 9.21
CA VAL A 273 -0.40 -0.82 9.06
C VAL A 273 0.38 -0.34 10.28
N PHE A 274 1.52 -0.99 10.55
CA PHE A 274 2.34 -0.77 11.74
C PHE A 274 3.82 -0.68 11.36
N GLU A 275 4.67 -0.17 12.27
CA GLU A 275 6.11 -0.17 12.05
C GLU A 275 6.67 -1.59 11.99
N VAL A 276 6.15 -2.46 12.86
CA VAL A 276 6.48 -3.90 12.89
C VAL A 276 5.22 -4.70 12.64
N GLU A 277 5.24 -5.53 11.62
CA GLU A 277 4.14 -6.42 11.25
C GLU A 277 4.58 -7.89 11.26
N PRO A 278 3.83 -8.78 11.92
CA PRO A 278 2.61 -8.56 12.72
C PRO A 278 2.82 -7.68 13.94
N LEU A 279 1.84 -6.83 14.29
CA LEU A 279 1.91 -5.97 15.47
C LEU A 279 2.22 -6.80 16.73
N PRO A 280 3.29 -6.48 17.48
CA PRO A 280 3.66 -7.21 18.69
C PRO A 280 2.52 -7.36 19.69
N MET A 281 2.49 -8.49 20.42
CA MET A 281 1.44 -8.78 21.39
C MET A 281 1.43 -7.84 22.59
N ASP A 282 2.58 -7.28 22.91
CA ASP A 282 2.83 -6.31 23.99
C ASP A 282 2.72 -4.85 23.55
N SER A 283 2.39 -4.58 22.29
CA SER A 283 2.20 -3.22 21.78
C SER A 283 1.15 -2.47 22.59
N GLY A 284 1.49 -1.26 23.03
CA GLY A 284 0.60 -0.39 23.79
C GLY A 284 -0.57 0.19 22.98
N LEU A 285 -0.60 -0.01 21.67
CA LEU A 285 -1.74 0.30 20.81
C LEU A 285 -2.89 -0.71 20.97
N ARG A 286 -2.60 -1.91 21.51
CA ARG A 286 -3.61 -2.94 21.72
C ARG A 286 -4.55 -2.60 22.89
N ASN A 287 -5.78 -3.08 22.77
CA ASN A 287 -6.81 -2.99 23.83
C ASN A 287 -7.23 -1.55 24.22
N LEU A 288 -6.92 -0.56 23.40
CA LEU A 288 -7.44 0.80 23.57
C LEU A 288 -8.82 0.91 22.90
N ASP A 289 -9.79 1.53 23.61
CA ASP A 289 -11.16 1.67 23.09
C ASP A 289 -11.25 2.67 21.91
N ASN A 290 -10.33 3.63 21.85
CA ASN A 290 -10.25 4.64 20.80
C ASN A 290 -9.33 4.24 19.64
N VAL A 291 -8.78 3.02 19.62
CA VAL A 291 -7.91 2.49 18.54
C VAL A 291 -8.51 1.23 17.94
N ILE A 292 -8.70 1.25 16.63
CA ILE A 292 -9.11 0.09 15.85
C ILE A 292 -7.87 -0.43 15.10
N ILE A 293 -7.54 -1.69 15.34
CA ILE A 293 -6.42 -2.39 14.71
C ILE A 293 -6.97 -3.30 13.62
N VAL A 294 -6.45 -3.15 12.41
CA VAL A 294 -6.76 -3.99 11.25
C VAL A 294 -5.47 -4.63 10.76
N PRO A 295 -5.43 -5.93 10.45
CA PRO A 295 -4.18 -6.63 10.15
C PRO A 295 -3.78 -6.52 8.68
N HIS A 296 -3.41 -5.31 8.21
CA HIS A 296 -2.96 -4.99 6.84
C HIS A 296 -3.93 -5.53 5.77
N ASN A 297 -5.23 -5.26 5.94
CA ASN A 297 -6.30 -5.79 5.12
C ASN A 297 -6.89 -4.78 4.13
N GLY A 298 -6.32 -3.57 4.04
CA GLY A 298 -6.74 -2.52 3.10
C GLY A 298 -6.32 -2.76 1.65
N GLY A 299 -5.60 -3.85 1.36
CA GLY A 299 -5.13 -4.21 0.01
C GLY A 299 -6.27 -4.59 -0.95
N PRO A 300 -5.98 -5.16 -2.14
CA PRO A 300 -7.01 -5.42 -3.13
C PRO A 300 -8.01 -6.47 -2.65
N THR A 301 -9.28 -6.14 -2.79
CA THR A 301 -10.39 -7.06 -2.52
C THR A 301 -10.37 -8.24 -3.50
N ILE A 302 -10.99 -9.36 -3.14
CA ILE A 302 -10.93 -10.61 -3.92
C ILE A 302 -11.42 -10.40 -5.36
N ASP A 303 -12.47 -9.62 -5.55
CA ASP A 303 -13.04 -9.27 -6.85
C ASP A 303 -12.11 -8.42 -7.75
N VAL A 304 -11.10 -7.76 -7.17
CA VAL A 304 -10.11 -6.95 -7.88
C VAL A 304 -8.81 -7.72 -8.16
N ARG A 305 -8.47 -8.74 -7.36
CA ARG A 305 -7.20 -9.46 -7.47
C ARG A 305 -6.97 -10.09 -8.85
N GLU A 306 -7.97 -10.72 -9.42
CA GLU A 306 -7.89 -11.25 -10.78
C GLU A 306 -7.63 -10.14 -11.81
N LEU A 307 -8.28 -8.97 -11.65
CA LEU A 307 -8.13 -7.85 -12.57
C LEU A 307 -6.70 -7.29 -12.57
N VAL A 308 -6.00 -7.34 -11.43
CA VAL A 308 -4.57 -7.00 -11.35
C VAL A 308 -3.78 -7.85 -12.34
N VAL A 309 -3.92 -9.18 -12.25
CA VAL A 309 -3.15 -10.10 -13.09
C VAL A 309 -3.54 -9.97 -14.56
N LEU A 310 -4.85 -9.90 -14.86
CA LEU A 310 -5.34 -9.73 -16.24
C LEU A 310 -4.80 -8.46 -16.87
N GLY A 311 -4.79 -7.33 -16.15
CA GLY A 311 -4.27 -6.07 -16.68
C GLY A 311 -2.75 -6.08 -16.90
N LEU A 312 -1.99 -6.78 -16.05
CA LEU A 312 -0.57 -6.99 -16.29
C LEU A 312 -0.32 -7.89 -17.51
N ILE A 313 -1.13 -8.93 -17.71
CA ILE A 313 -1.08 -9.79 -18.91
C ILE A 313 -1.37 -8.98 -20.17
N ASP A 314 -2.36 -8.07 -20.14
CA ASP A 314 -2.67 -7.19 -21.27
C ASP A 314 -1.49 -6.31 -21.66
N ASP A 315 -0.75 -5.79 -20.67
CA ASP A 315 0.44 -5.00 -20.95
C ASP A 315 1.62 -5.84 -21.45
N VAL A 316 1.77 -7.08 -20.99
CA VAL A 316 2.73 -8.04 -21.57
C VAL A 316 2.41 -8.27 -23.04
N GLU A 317 1.15 -8.57 -23.38
CA GLU A 317 0.71 -8.79 -24.75
C GLU A 317 0.95 -7.55 -25.64
N ARG A 318 0.59 -6.36 -25.16
CA ARG A 318 0.85 -5.09 -25.85
C ARG A 318 2.33 -4.88 -26.13
N PHE A 319 3.19 -5.07 -25.13
CA PHE A 319 4.63 -4.88 -25.30
C PHE A 319 5.22 -5.78 -26.39
N PHE A 320 4.92 -7.07 -26.35
CA PHE A 320 5.45 -8.03 -27.31
C PHE A 320 4.81 -7.94 -28.71
N SER A 321 3.63 -7.32 -28.83
CA SER A 321 3.04 -6.93 -30.13
C SER A 321 3.56 -5.59 -30.68
N GLY A 322 4.51 -4.95 -29.99
CA GLY A 322 5.14 -3.69 -30.43
C GLY A 322 4.43 -2.41 -29.97
N ASN A 323 3.36 -2.53 -29.20
CA ASN A 323 2.69 -1.36 -28.63
C ASN A 323 3.43 -0.91 -27.36
N LYS A 324 3.95 0.33 -27.39
CA LYS A 324 4.72 0.91 -26.27
C LYS A 324 3.85 1.61 -25.20
N LYS A 325 2.53 1.75 -25.43
CA LYS A 325 1.64 2.37 -24.46
C LYS A 325 1.14 1.30 -23.46
N LEU A 326 1.85 1.19 -22.35
CA LEU A 326 1.53 0.26 -21.27
C LEU A 326 0.83 1.01 -20.12
N GLU A 327 -0.26 0.46 -19.61
CA GLU A 327 -1.09 1.15 -18.62
C GLU A 327 -0.58 1.00 -17.19
N ASN A 328 0.16 -0.09 -16.93
CA ASN A 328 0.67 -0.42 -15.61
C ASN A 328 2.19 -0.23 -15.50
N GLN A 329 2.81 0.44 -16.49
CA GLN A 329 4.24 0.69 -16.46
C GLN A 329 4.60 1.72 -15.40
N ILE A 330 5.63 1.40 -14.63
CA ILE A 330 6.24 2.29 -13.65
C ILE A 330 7.61 2.72 -14.15
N THR A 331 7.85 4.03 -14.21
CA THR A 331 9.18 4.56 -14.51
C THR A 331 10.09 4.40 -13.29
N MET A 332 11.41 4.25 -13.53
CA MET A 332 12.38 4.15 -12.44
C MET A 332 12.38 5.40 -11.53
N GLU A 333 12.07 6.58 -12.11
CA GLU A 333 11.94 7.82 -11.35
C GLU A 333 10.74 7.80 -10.42
N TYR A 334 9.57 7.36 -10.92
CA TYR A 334 8.36 7.26 -10.09
C TYR A 334 8.53 6.22 -8.98
N ALA A 335 9.18 5.09 -9.28
CA ALA A 335 9.40 4.01 -8.32
C ALA A 335 10.23 4.45 -7.09
N LYS A 336 11.15 5.41 -7.24
CA LYS A 336 11.92 5.98 -6.11
C LYS A 336 11.04 6.68 -5.05
N ASN A 337 9.83 7.09 -5.43
CA ASN A 337 8.86 7.71 -4.53
C ASN A 337 7.84 6.71 -3.97
N MET A 338 7.92 5.44 -4.36
CA MET A 338 7.09 4.37 -3.80
C MET A 338 7.69 3.85 -2.50
N THR A 339 6.94 3.03 -1.79
CA THR A 339 7.38 2.42 -0.53
C THR A 339 8.61 1.54 -0.73
N ASN A 340 9.65 1.81 0.07
CA ASN A 340 10.86 0.99 0.17
C ASN A 340 11.04 0.52 1.62
N HIS A 341 10.88 -0.76 1.88
CA HIS A 341 10.94 -1.36 3.21
C HIS A 341 12.36 -1.44 3.79
N ALA A 342 13.39 -1.48 2.94
CA ALA A 342 14.79 -1.48 3.38
C ALA A 342 15.18 -0.23 4.21
N ILE A 343 14.36 0.82 4.19
CA ILE A 343 14.56 2.03 5.01
C ILE A 343 14.40 1.71 6.50
N VAL A 344 13.40 0.90 6.84
CA VAL A 344 13.14 0.50 8.23
C VAL A 344 14.20 -0.51 8.70
N GLU A 345 14.50 -1.52 7.88
CA GLU A 345 15.48 -2.56 8.20
C GLU A 345 16.85 -1.97 8.55
N LYS A 346 17.36 -1.04 7.74
CA LYS A 346 18.65 -0.37 7.99
C LYS A 346 18.70 0.45 9.29
N ARG A 347 17.57 1.00 9.74
CA ARG A 347 17.51 1.81 10.98
C ARG A 347 17.34 0.96 12.22
N THR A 348 16.62 -0.14 12.15
CA THR A 348 16.51 -1.11 13.26
C THR A 348 17.84 -1.77 13.56
N ASP A 349 18.67 -2.05 12.55
CA ASP A 349 20.02 -2.61 12.76
C ASP A 349 21.00 -1.58 13.31
N SER A 350 20.91 -0.31 12.90
CA SER A 350 21.75 0.76 13.47
C SER A 350 21.45 1.06 14.94
N ASN A 351 20.20 0.84 15.38
CA ASN A 351 19.80 1.03 16.78
C ASN A 351 20.17 -0.17 17.68
N LYS A 352 20.47 -1.35 17.10
CA LYS A 352 20.96 -2.52 17.85
C LYS A 352 22.48 -2.50 18.08
N THR A 353 23.20 -1.63 17.38
CA THR A 353 24.68 -1.50 17.45
C THR A 353 25.17 -0.32 18.28
N ASN A 354 24.29 0.46 18.86
CA ASN A 354 24.57 1.50 19.85
C ASN A 354 23.95 1.12 21.19
#